data_f81fe47220311bc65b207a9bef655ab8
#
_entry.id   f81fe47220311bc65b207a9bef655ab8
#
_cell.length_a   1.000
_cell.length_b   1.000
_cell.length_c   1.000
_cell.angle_alpha   90.00
_cell.angle_beta   90.00
_cell.angle_gamma   90.00
#
_symmetry.space_group_name_H-M   'P 1'
#
loop_
_entity.id
_entity.type
_entity.pdbx_description
1 polymer ?
#
loop_
_entity_poly.entity_id
_entity_poly.type
_entity_poly.pdbx_seq_one_letter_code
_entity_poly.pdbx_strand_id
1 'polypeptide(L)'
;MTSEITRSAASQEPGSASEITKRGPGARPTRLPTAYDTVLGEYAAALERAPLSAETRRTYRSRVRMFLAWLADHAATYTAGPLTERQARDWAVRDYRMWLLRDGPAKHSRIYVNSALTALDDFCTRRGLGKANIGREDLPKNAPRALEERARIRWLRAVEAHLSPRNRCIALIPYYAGARISEVVRLDVDDVHLSARKGKLRLYGKGDKFREVDIHPKLRTELQLWLDERPNWPHADDNRALFLNAKGGRLTARAAGGIIAAIAQTAGLDDATTAHVLRHTLATTLVRGKTDLVLVAEILGHARLETTRRYSLPSDKDKEDALKLITVDR
;
A
#
# COMPACT_ATOMS: atom_id res chain seq x y z
N MET A 1 -27.58 5.64 -76.80
CA MET A 1 -27.65 6.88 -76.04
C MET A 1 -27.96 6.50 -74.59
N THR A 2 -26.92 6.28 -73.82
CA THR A 2 -26.99 5.85 -72.41
C THR A 2 -26.24 6.89 -71.58
N SER A 3 -26.99 7.61 -70.74
CA SER A 3 -26.43 8.63 -69.85
C SER A 3 -25.99 8.00 -68.52
N GLU A 4 -24.71 8.14 -68.26
CA GLU A 4 -24.08 7.79 -66.99
C GLU A 4 -24.44 8.82 -65.90
N ILE A 5 -24.95 8.33 -64.75
CA ILE A 5 -25.16 9.13 -63.55
C ILE A 5 -23.98 8.83 -62.61
N THR A 6 -23.08 9.81 -62.53
CA THR A 6 -21.93 9.76 -61.61
C THR A 6 -22.42 10.08 -60.19
N ARG A 7 -22.35 9.13 -59.25
CA ARG A 7 -22.53 9.34 -57.80
C ARG A 7 -21.20 9.73 -57.18
N SER A 8 -21.10 10.96 -56.71
CA SER A 8 -20.05 11.45 -55.85
C SER A 8 -20.21 10.87 -54.46
N ALA A 9 -19.27 10.02 -54.03
CA ALA A 9 -19.16 9.56 -52.65
C ALA A 9 -18.26 10.53 -51.88
N ALA A 10 -18.88 11.32 -50.97
CA ALA A 10 -18.14 12.11 -50.02
C ALA A 10 -17.61 11.19 -48.92
N SER A 11 -16.31 10.99 -48.89
CA SER A 11 -15.59 10.29 -47.84
C SER A 11 -15.57 11.18 -46.58
N GLN A 12 -16.34 10.82 -45.55
CA GLN A 12 -16.16 11.34 -44.19
C GLN A 12 -14.99 10.58 -43.55
N GLU A 13 -13.90 11.30 -43.30
CA GLU A 13 -12.80 10.79 -42.46
C GLU A 13 -13.32 10.64 -41.02
N PRO A 14 -12.96 9.51 -40.35
CA PRO A 14 -13.27 9.36 -38.93
C PRO A 14 -12.36 10.27 -38.10
N GLY A 15 -12.99 11.13 -37.31
CA GLY A 15 -12.33 12.05 -36.38
C GLY A 15 -11.28 11.35 -35.52
N SER A 16 -10.12 11.99 -35.40
CA SER A 16 -8.95 11.54 -34.67
C SER A 16 -9.32 11.14 -33.24
N ALA A 17 -9.15 9.85 -32.94
CA ALA A 17 -9.08 9.37 -31.56
C ALA A 17 -7.89 10.05 -30.88
N SER A 18 -8.16 10.86 -29.87
CA SER A 18 -7.11 11.49 -29.07
C SER A 18 -6.20 10.41 -28.47
N GLU A 19 -4.95 10.40 -28.90
CA GLU A 19 -3.89 9.57 -28.31
C GLU A 19 -3.82 9.82 -26.81
N ILE A 20 -4.24 8.82 -26.02
CA ILE A 20 -4.06 8.81 -24.56
C ILE A 20 -2.58 8.50 -24.31
N THR A 21 -1.77 9.53 -24.26
CA THR A 21 -0.35 9.45 -23.90
C THR A 21 -0.21 8.85 -22.50
N LYS A 22 0.48 7.72 -22.38
CA LYS A 22 0.90 7.12 -21.10
C LYS A 22 1.73 8.15 -20.33
N ARG A 23 1.18 8.72 -19.28
CA ARG A 23 1.87 9.70 -18.44
C ARG A 23 2.92 9.00 -17.58
N GLY A 24 4.17 9.42 -17.68
CA GLY A 24 5.28 8.98 -16.83
C GLY A 24 5.09 9.40 -15.35
N PRO A 25 5.87 8.81 -14.42
CA PRO A 25 5.84 9.20 -13.01
C PRO A 25 6.26 10.67 -12.86
N GLY A 26 5.38 11.49 -12.27
CA GLY A 26 5.58 12.94 -12.04
C GLY A 26 4.74 13.86 -12.94
N ALA A 27 3.89 13.35 -13.81
CA ALA A 27 2.97 14.18 -14.60
C ALA A 27 2.04 15.00 -13.69
N ARG A 28 1.94 16.32 -13.95
CA ARG A 28 1.02 17.20 -13.22
C ARG A 28 -0.41 16.67 -13.33
N PRO A 29 -1.20 16.69 -12.24
CA PRO A 29 -2.59 16.26 -12.28
C PRO A 29 -3.36 17.07 -13.33
N THR A 30 -4.23 16.43 -14.09
CA THR A 30 -5.12 17.11 -15.04
C THR A 30 -5.89 18.21 -14.30
N ARG A 31 -5.90 19.42 -14.84
CA ARG A 31 -6.66 20.53 -14.24
C ARG A 31 -8.14 20.19 -14.32
N LEU A 32 -8.81 20.19 -13.17
CA LEU A 32 -10.24 20.01 -13.12
C LEU A 32 -10.94 21.27 -13.68
N PRO A 33 -12.10 21.13 -14.33
CA PRO A 33 -13.01 22.25 -14.56
C PRO A 33 -13.35 22.95 -13.25
N THR A 34 -13.50 24.29 -13.27
CA THR A 34 -13.67 25.12 -12.07
C THR A 34 -14.78 24.60 -11.14
N ALA A 35 -15.92 24.18 -11.67
CA ALA A 35 -17.03 23.64 -10.89
C ALA A 35 -16.63 22.40 -10.10
N TYR A 36 -15.87 21.46 -10.68
CA TYR A 36 -15.41 20.25 -10.00
C TYR A 36 -14.25 20.53 -9.04
N ASP A 37 -13.43 21.53 -9.33
CA ASP A 37 -12.34 21.94 -8.42
C ASP A 37 -12.89 22.56 -7.14
N THR A 38 -13.95 23.37 -7.25
CA THR A 38 -14.71 23.91 -6.10
C THR A 38 -15.27 22.76 -5.24
N VAL A 39 -15.95 21.80 -5.85
CA VAL A 39 -16.50 20.62 -5.16
C VAL A 39 -15.41 19.81 -4.45
N LEU A 40 -14.25 19.63 -5.08
CA LEU A 40 -13.10 18.96 -4.46
C LEU A 40 -12.52 19.77 -3.30
N GLY A 41 -12.50 21.09 -3.40
CA GLY A 41 -12.06 21.99 -2.33
C GLY A 41 -12.96 21.91 -1.09
N GLU A 42 -14.27 21.95 -1.28
CA GLU A 42 -15.27 21.77 -0.21
C GLU A 42 -15.10 20.42 0.48
N TYR A 43 -14.91 19.34 -0.30
CA TYR A 43 -14.67 18.01 0.24
C TYR A 43 -13.36 17.93 1.01
N ALA A 44 -12.28 18.53 0.51
CA ALA A 44 -11.00 18.58 1.20
C ALA A 44 -11.13 19.29 2.56
N ALA A 45 -11.83 20.43 2.62
CA ALA A 45 -12.09 21.13 3.86
C ALA A 45 -12.93 20.31 4.86
N ALA A 46 -13.89 19.52 4.37
CA ALA A 46 -14.67 18.61 5.21
C ALA A 46 -13.81 17.44 5.76
N LEU A 47 -12.86 16.94 4.97
CA LEU A 47 -11.92 15.90 5.42
C LEU A 47 -10.97 16.40 6.51
N GLU A 48 -10.54 17.69 6.47
CA GLU A 48 -9.67 18.23 7.51
C GLU A 48 -10.35 18.29 8.88
N ARG A 49 -11.67 18.47 8.92
CA ARG A 49 -12.47 18.45 10.15
C ARG A 49 -12.85 17.04 10.62
N ALA A 50 -12.59 16.00 9.80
CA ALA A 50 -12.94 14.62 10.13
C ALA A 50 -11.86 13.94 10.99
N PRO A 51 -12.22 13.01 11.89
CA PRO A 51 -11.28 12.23 12.71
C PRO A 51 -10.58 11.15 11.85
N LEU A 52 -9.92 11.57 10.77
CA LEU A 52 -9.23 10.72 9.81
C LEU A 52 -7.73 10.99 9.86
N SER A 53 -6.92 9.95 9.64
CA SER A 53 -5.47 10.14 9.50
C SER A 53 -5.14 10.96 8.25
N ALA A 54 -4.01 11.69 8.28
CA ALA A 54 -3.53 12.47 7.13
C ALA A 54 -3.41 11.62 5.85
N GLU A 55 -2.98 10.36 5.98
CA GLU A 55 -2.89 9.43 4.85
C GLU A 55 -4.27 9.05 4.29
N THR A 56 -5.26 8.84 5.16
CA THR A 56 -6.65 8.57 4.74
C THR A 56 -7.23 9.78 4.02
N ARG A 57 -7.05 11.00 4.57
CA ARG A 57 -7.50 12.26 3.93
C ARG A 57 -6.87 12.43 2.55
N ARG A 58 -5.56 12.22 2.42
CA ARG A 58 -4.83 12.28 1.15
C ARG A 58 -5.37 11.26 0.15
N THR A 59 -5.59 10.02 0.59
CA THR A 59 -6.12 8.94 -0.26
C THR A 59 -7.52 9.27 -0.75
N TYR A 60 -8.43 9.67 0.14
CA TYR A 60 -9.81 10.01 -0.21
C TYR A 60 -9.87 11.18 -1.19
N ARG A 61 -9.14 12.26 -0.91
CA ARG A 61 -9.04 13.40 -1.83
C ARG A 61 -8.53 12.98 -3.21
N SER A 62 -7.50 12.15 -3.26
CA SER A 62 -6.95 11.64 -4.52
C SER A 62 -7.95 10.80 -5.31
N ARG A 63 -8.69 9.91 -4.66
CA ARG A 63 -9.70 9.06 -5.29
C ARG A 63 -10.88 9.87 -5.83
N VAL A 64 -11.39 10.80 -5.02
CA VAL A 64 -12.49 11.69 -5.43
C VAL A 64 -12.05 12.61 -6.58
N ARG A 65 -10.81 13.15 -6.54
CA ARG A 65 -10.28 13.93 -7.66
C ARG A 65 -10.28 13.14 -8.98
N MET A 66 -9.89 11.86 -8.94
CA MET A 66 -9.89 11.01 -10.14
C MET A 66 -11.30 10.76 -10.67
N PHE A 67 -12.27 10.53 -9.77
CA PHE A 67 -13.66 10.40 -10.14
C PHE A 67 -14.20 11.69 -10.78
N LEU A 68 -13.94 12.85 -10.20
CA LEU A 68 -14.38 14.13 -10.71
C LEU A 68 -13.73 14.46 -12.07
N ALA A 69 -12.48 14.10 -12.29
CA ALA A 69 -11.82 14.22 -13.59
C ALA A 69 -12.49 13.33 -14.64
N TRP A 70 -12.73 12.06 -14.29
CA TRP A 70 -13.46 11.15 -15.17
C TRP A 70 -14.89 11.63 -15.46
N LEU A 71 -15.60 12.11 -14.44
CA LEU A 71 -16.96 12.63 -14.59
C LEU A 71 -17.01 13.86 -15.48
N ALA A 72 -15.99 14.72 -15.45
CA ALA A 72 -15.90 15.88 -16.34
C ALA A 72 -15.88 15.47 -17.83
N ASP A 73 -15.16 14.39 -18.14
CA ASP A 73 -15.06 13.87 -19.50
C ASP A 73 -16.34 13.11 -19.94
N HIS A 74 -17.20 12.70 -18.98
CA HIS A 74 -18.40 11.89 -19.22
C HIS A 74 -19.70 12.59 -18.80
N ALA A 75 -19.66 13.89 -18.50
CA ALA A 75 -20.82 14.63 -17.97
C ALA A 75 -22.04 14.59 -18.91
N ALA A 76 -21.80 14.64 -20.21
CA ALA A 76 -22.87 14.59 -21.22
C ALA A 76 -23.63 13.25 -21.29
N THR A 77 -23.11 12.20 -20.67
CA THR A 77 -23.77 10.87 -20.63
C THR A 77 -24.98 10.86 -19.71
N TYR A 78 -25.04 11.79 -18.73
CA TYR A 78 -26.08 11.80 -17.71
C TYR A 78 -27.07 12.97 -17.94
N THR A 79 -28.35 12.65 -18.03
CA THR A 79 -29.42 13.65 -18.15
C THR A 79 -29.69 14.42 -16.87
N ALA A 80 -29.36 13.82 -15.71
CA ALA A 80 -29.44 14.40 -14.38
C ALA A 80 -28.06 14.53 -13.76
N GLY A 81 -27.91 15.46 -12.82
CA GLY A 81 -26.60 15.73 -12.18
C GLY A 81 -26.12 14.63 -11.23
N PRO A 82 -25.04 13.89 -11.53
CA PRO A 82 -24.54 12.84 -10.64
C PRO A 82 -24.07 13.36 -9.27
N LEU A 83 -23.87 14.66 -9.12
CA LEU A 83 -23.47 15.29 -7.86
C LEU A 83 -24.65 15.88 -7.06
N THR A 84 -25.87 15.78 -7.59
CA THR A 84 -27.09 16.34 -6.98
C THR A 84 -28.21 15.31 -6.83
N GLU A 85 -28.24 14.28 -7.68
CA GLU A 85 -29.30 13.27 -7.69
C GLU A 85 -28.77 11.88 -7.39
N ARG A 86 -29.49 11.15 -6.52
CA ARG A 86 -29.06 9.82 -6.05
C ARG A 86 -28.98 8.78 -7.17
N GLN A 87 -29.96 8.75 -8.06
CA GLN A 87 -30.00 7.77 -9.15
C GLN A 87 -28.88 8.02 -10.17
N ALA A 88 -28.68 9.28 -10.56
CA ALA A 88 -27.60 9.67 -11.47
C ALA A 88 -26.22 9.38 -10.84
N ARG A 89 -26.06 9.60 -9.51
CA ARG A 89 -24.86 9.22 -8.76
C ARG A 89 -24.61 7.72 -8.85
N ASP A 90 -25.62 6.87 -8.65
CA ASP A 90 -25.46 5.41 -8.69
C ASP A 90 -24.99 4.94 -10.06
N TRP A 91 -25.55 5.53 -11.12
CA TRP A 91 -25.10 5.24 -12.48
C TRP A 91 -23.65 5.69 -12.71
N ALA A 92 -23.30 6.92 -12.34
CA ALA A 92 -21.96 7.44 -12.52
C ALA A 92 -20.91 6.64 -11.72
N VAL A 93 -21.20 6.24 -10.48
CA VAL A 93 -20.29 5.43 -9.68
C VAL A 93 -20.14 4.02 -10.24
N ARG A 94 -21.24 3.41 -10.77
CA ARG A 94 -21.20 2.12 -11.45
C ARG A 94 -20.32 2.18 -12.70
N ASP A 95 -20.52 3.18 -13.54
CA ASP A 95 -19.82 3.33 -14.80
C ASP A 95 -18.34 3.65 -14.57
N TYR A 96 -18.03 4.48 -13.56
CA TYR A 96 -16.66 4.73 -13.12
C TYR A 96 -15.95 3.46 -12.60
N ARG A 97 -16.66 2.60 -11.82
CA ARG A 97 -16.14 1.31 -11.40
C ARG A 97 -15.78 0.43 -12.60
N MET A 98 -16.67 0.37 -13.61
CA MET A 98 -16.42 -0.41 -14.83
C MET A 98 -15.24 0.14 -15.61
N TRP A 99 -15.12 1.46 -15.71
CA TRP A 99 -13.99 2.12 -16.35
C TRP A 99 -12.67 1.81 -15.63
N LEU A 100 -12.63 1.86 -14.31
CA LEU A 100 -11.43 1.48 -13.53
C LEU A 100 -10.98 0.04 -13.80
N LEU A 101 -11.92 -0.88 -14.03
CA LEU A 101 -11.64 -2.30 -14.25
C LEU A 101 -11.22 -2.63 -15.68
N ARG A 102 -11.75 -1.93 -16.67
CA ARG A 102 -11.65 -2.30 -18.08
C ARG A 102 -10.90 -1.29 -18.94
N ASP A 103 -11.27 -0.02 -18.84
CA ASP A 103 -10.94 1.02 -19.81
C ASP A 103 -9.97 2.07 -19.27
N GLY A 104 -9.65 2.05 -17.98
CA GLY A 104 -8.70 2.97 -17.37
C GLY A 104 -7.29 2.82 -17.94
N PRO A 105 -6.47 3.89 -17.94
CA PRO A 105 -5.13 3.91 -18.53
C PRO A 105 -4.16 2.88 -17.92
N ALA A 106 -4.52 2.31 -16.80
CA ALA A 106 -3.91 1.10 -16.24
C ALA A 106 -5.04 0.30 -15.58
N LYS A 107 -5.19 -0.99 -15.91
CA LYS A 107 -6.13 -1.88 -15.21
C LYS A 107 -5.87 -1.80 -13.71
N HIS A 108 -6.77 -1.14 -13.00
CA HIS A 108 -6.61 -0.96 -11.57
C HIS A 108 -6.92 -2.26 -10.82
N SER A 109 -6.14 -2.54 -9.77
CA SER A 109 -6.40 -3.70 -8.92
C SER A 109 -7.77 -3.57 -8.23
N ARG A 110 -8.42 -4.72 -7.93
CA ARG A 110 -9.68 -4.75 -7.16
C ARG A 110 -9.58 -4.03 -5.82
N ILE A 111 -8.41 -4.07 -5.17
CA ILE A 111 -8.14 -3.33 -3.93
C ILE A 111 -8.23 -1.81 -4.17
N TYR A 112 -7.68 -1.34 -5.28
CA TYR A 112 -7.76 0.07 -5.67
C TYR A 112 -9.20 0.48 -5.93
N VAL A 113 -9.96 -0.32 -6.69
CA VAL A 113 -11.38 -0.08 -6.99
C VAL A 113 -12.18 0.02 -5.69
N ASN A 114 -12.02 -0.94 -4.77
CA ASN A 114 -12.69 -0.90 -3.47
C ASN A 114 -12.31 0.32 -2.63
N SER A 115 -11.04 0.75 -2.69
CA SER A 115 -10.58 1.99 -2.05
C SER A 115 -11.24 3.23 -2.66
N ALA A 116 -11.38 3.27 -3.99
CA ALA A 116 -12.06 4.36 -4.69
C ALA A 116 -13.55 4.42 -4.31
N LEU A 117 -14.24 3.29 -4.33
CA LEU A 117 -15.65 3.20 -3.93
C LEU A 117 -15.86 3.63 -2.46
N THR A 118 -14.92 3.29 -1.57
CA THR A 118 -14.99 3.72 -0.16
C THR A 118 -14.85 5.25 -0.03
N ALA A 119 -13.95 5.86 -0.78
CA ALA A 119 -13.80 7.31 -0.79
C ALA A 119 -15.02 8.00 -1.40
N LEU A 120 -15.64 7.41 -2.44
CA LEU A 120 -16.87 7.91 -3.05
C LEU A 120 -18.07 7.79 -2.12
N ASP A 121 -18.19 6.73 -1.33
CA ASP A 121 -19.22 6.62 -0.30
C ASP A 121 -19.12 7.74 0.74
N ASP A 122 -17.91 8.04 1.22
CA ASP A 122 -17.68 9.15 2.15
C ASP A 122 -18.03 10.50 1.50
N PHE A 123 -17.56 10.71 0.28
CA PHE A 123 -17.81 11.92 -0.51
C PHE A 123 -19.32 12.15 -0.73
N CYS A 124 -20.03 11.16 -1.25
CA CYS A 124 -21.47 11.25 -1.53
C CYS A 124 -22.29 11.41 -0.24
N THR A 125 -21.90 10.73 0.84
CA THR A 125 -22.58 10.87 2.14
C THR A 125 -22.44 12.28 2.69
N ARG A 126 -21.27 12.90 2.60
CA ARG A 126 -21.05 14.31 3.04
C ARG A 126 -21.81 15.33 2.22
N ARG A 127 -22.16 14.97 0.99
CA ARG A 127 -23.00 15.81 0.10
C ARG A 127 -24.51 15.55 0.29
N GLY A 128 -24.93 14.74 1.25
CA GLY A 128 -26.35 14.41 1.47
C GLY A 128 -26.94 13.40 0.50
N LEU A 129 -26.14 12.85 -0.41
CA LEU A 129 -26.59 11.85 -1.39
C LEU A 129 -26.63 10.42 -0.82
N GLY A 130 -25.96 10.18 0.31
CA GLY A 130 -25.79 8.84 0.87
C GLY A 130 -24.78 7.99 0.10
N LYS A 131 -24.61 6.73 0.49
CA LYS A 131 -23.70 5.79 -0.19
C LYS A 131 -24.29 5.34 -1.52
N ALA A 132 -23.43 5.09 -2.50
CA ALA A 132 -23.85 4.47 -3.75
C ALA A 132 -24.21 2.99 -3.52
N ASN A 133 -25.30 2.54 -4.14
CA ASN A 133 -25.72 1.13 -4.07
C ASN A 133 -24.89 0.28 -5.06
N ILE A 134 -23.57 0.22 -4.85
CA ILE A 134 -22.62 -0.48 -5.72
C ILE A 134 -21.84 -1.51 -4.90
N GLY A 135 -21.90 -2.77 -5.36
CA GLY A 135 -21.15 -3.87 -4.75
C GLY A 135 -19.64 -3.67 -4.81
N ARG A 136 -18.95 -4.15 -3.78
CA ARG A 136 -17.49 -4.19 -3.74
C ARG A 136 -16.96 -5.37 -4.57
N GLU A 137 -15.73 -5.22 -5.06
CA GLU A 137 -15.02 -6.32 -5.70
C GLU A 137 -14.64 -7.39 -4.68
N ASP A 138 -14.87 -8.65 -5.03
CA ASP A 138 -14.35 -9.76 -4.25
C ASP A 138 -12.83 -9.79 -4.32
N LEU A 139 -12.20 -9.72 -3.17
CA LEU A 139 -10.75 -9.81 -3.07
C LEU A 139 -10.35 -11.28 -2.95
N PRO A 140 -9.34 -11.73 -3.73
CA PRO A 140 -8.84 -13.09 -3.58
C PRO A 140 -8.33 -13.30 -2.15
N LYS A 141 -8.74 -14.38 -1.52
CA LYS A 141 -8.31 -14.81 -0.18
C LYS A 141 -6.94 -15.51 -0.22
N ASN A 142 -6.06 -15.07 -1.11
CA ASN A 142 -4.73 -15.65 -1.22
C ASN A 142 -3.91 -15.37 0.04
N ALA A 143 -3.09 -16.35 0.43
CA ALA A 143 -2.10 -16.14 1.47
C ALA A 143 -1.20 -14.95 1.08
N PRO A 144 -0.82 -14.09 2.03
CA PRO A 144 0.11 -13.01 1.74
C PRO A 144 1.41 -13.57 1.18
N ARG A 145 1.96 -12.92 0.16
CA ARG A 145 3.21 -13.35 -0.45
C ARG A 145 4.34 -13.25 0.57
N ALA A 146 5.05 -14.36 0.77
CA ALA A 146 6.27 -14.46 1.56
C ALA A 146 7.43 -14.92 0.66
N LEU A 147 8.67 -14.63 1.03
CA LEU A 147 9.83 -15.17 0.34
C LEU A 147 9.97 -16.67 0.64
N GLU A 148 10.07 -17.47 -0.41
CA GLU A 148 10.44 -18.86 -0.30
C GLU A 148 11.88 -19.00 0.20
N GLU A 149 12.25 -20.16 0.73
CA GLU A 149 13.51 -20.35 1.44
C GLU A 149 14.75 -19.98 0.60
N ARG A 150 14.81 -20.39 -0.66
CA ARG A 150 15.92 -20.04 -1.56
C ARG A 150 15.99 -18.54 -1.82
N ALA A 151 14.86 -17.87 -2.01
CA ALA A 151 14.77 -16.43 -2.20
C ALA A 151 15.17 -15.68 -0.93
N ARG A 152 14.75 -16.17 0.24
CA ARG A 152 15.12 -15.64 1.56
C ARG A 152 16.63 -15.69 1.80
N ILE A 153 17.28 -16.81 1.46
CA ILE A 153 18.73 -16.95 1.59
C ILE A 153 19.46 -15.95 0.69
N ARG A 154 19.04 -15.82 -0.59
CA ARG A 154 19.63 -14.85 -1.51
C ARG A 154 19.44 -13.41 -1.00
N TRP A 155 18.24 -13.09 -0.50
CA TRP A 155 17.94 -11.80 0.12
C TRP A 155 18.90 -11.48 1.27
N LEU A 156 19.02 -12.38 2.24
CA LEU A 156 19.90 -12.17 3.41
C LEU A 156 21.35 -11.97 3.01
N ARG A 157 21.87 -12.76 2.04
CA ARG A 157 23.23 -12.59 1.52
C ARG A 157 23.42 -11.22 0.84
N ALA A 158 22.44 -10.76 0.07
CA ALA A 158 22.51 -9.44 -0.56
C ALA A 158 22.46 -8.30 0.46
N VAL A 159 21.69 -8.45 1.53
CA VAL A 159 21.68 -7.49 2.65
C VAL A 159 23.03 -7.47 3.34
N GLU A 160 23.61 -8.63 3.64
CA GLU A 160 24.94 -8.75 4.28
C GLU A 160 26.06 -8.12 3.45
N ALA A 161 26.02 -8.31 2.14
CA ALA A 161 27.00 -7.75 1.21
C ALA A 161 26.83 -6.24 0.98
N HIS A 162 25.71 -5.64 1.42
CA HIS A 162 25.46 -4.21 1.21
C HIS A 162 26.36 -3.36 2.11
N LEU A 163 27.08 -2.39 1.53
CA LEU A 163 28.11 -1.61 2.24
C LEU A 163 27.56 -0.76 3.38
N SER A 164 26.38 -0.15 3.23
CA SER A 164 25.83 0.77 4.21
C SER A 164 25.08 0.07 5.34
N PRO A 165 25.52 0.17 6.61
CA PRO A 165 24.80 -0.31 7.78
C PRO A 165 23.37 0.27 7.89
N ARG A 166 23.19 1.54 7.55
CA ARG A 166 21.87 2.16 7.48
C ARG A 166 20.90 1.38 6.58
N ASN A 167 21.33 1.05 5.36
CA ASN A 167 20.50 0.37 4.39
C ASN A 167 20.23 -1.09 4.79
N ARG A 168 21.22 -1.76 5.42
CA ARG A 168 21.02 -3.09 5.99
C ARG A 168 19.96 -3.08 7.09
N CYS A 169 20.00 -2.09 8.00
CA CYS A 169 18.98 -1.94 9.04
C CYS A 169 17.58 -1.71 8.44
N ILE A 170 17.44 -0.81 7.44
CA ILE A 170 16.17 -0.55 6.76
C ILE A 170 15.58 -1.81 6.15
N ALA A 171 16.42 -2.68 5.60
CA ALA A 171 16.02 -3.95 5.01
C ALA A 171 15.67 -5.02 6.07
N LEU A 172 16.41 -5.07 7.17
CA LEU A 172 16.29 -6.13 8.20
C LEU A 172 15.18 -5.88 9.21
N ILE A 173 14.83 -4.62 9.52
CA ILE A 173 13.79 -4.31 10.51
C ILE A 173 12.42 -4.91 10.11
N PRO A 174 11.93 -4.79 8.86
CA PRO A 174 10.70 -5.47 8.44
C PRO A 174 10.80 -7.00 8.54
N TYR A 175 11.97 -7.57 8.29
CA TYR A 175 12.21 -9.00 8.27
C TYR A 175 12.34 -9.60 9.69
N TYR A 176 13.04 -8.95 10.61
CA TYR A 176 13.29 -9.49 11.96
C TYR A 176 12.36 -8.95 13.04
N ALA A 177 11.80 -7.75 12.87
CA ALA A 177 10.90 -7.13 13.83
C ALA A 177 9.46 -6.98 13.29
N GLY A 178 9.20 -7.43 12.07
CA GLY A 178 7.88 -7.37 11.45
C GLY A 178 7.33 -5.95 11.29
N ALA A 179 8.18 -4.94 11.20
CA ALA A 179 7.74 -3.55 11.08
C ALA A 179 7.16 -3.23 9.71
N ARG A 180 6.16 -2.36 9.68
CA ARG A 180 5.69 -1.72 8.43
C ARG A 180 6.69 -0.67 7.99
N ILE A 181 6.77 -0.38 6.68
CA ILE A 181 7.71 0.63 6.18
C ILE A 181 7.50 2.01 6.84
N SER A 182 6.26 2.38 7.13
CA SER A 182 5.92 3.61 7.84
C SER A 182 6.40 3.61 9.29
N GLU A 183 6.41 2.46 9.96
CA GLU A 183 6.96 2.30 11.31
C GLU A 183 8.49 2.42 11.28
N VAL A 184 9.16 1.80 10.28
CA VAL A 184 10.61 1.91 10.10
C VAL A 184 11.09 3.36 9.97
N VAL A 185 10.46 4.15 9.11
CA VAL A 185 10.89 5.55 8.87
C VAL A 185 10.48 6.50 9.99
N ARG A 186 9.55 6.10 10.86
CA ARG A 186 9.15 6.88 12.05
C ARG A 186 10.08 6.69 13.24
N LEU A 187 10.89 5.63 13.26
CA LEU A 187 11.83 5.39 14.35
C LEU A 187 12.71 6.61 14.61
N ASP A 188 12.82 6.95 15.88
CA ASP A 188 13.82 7.86 16.41
C ASP A 188 14.99 7.06 17.03
N VAL A 189 16.10 7.68 17.32
CA VAL A 189 17.24 7.03 17.97
C VAL A 189 16.83 6.46 19.33
N ASP A 190 16.02 7.20 20.08
CA ASP A 190 15.53 6.82 21.41
C ASP A 190 14.55 5.63 21.40
N ASP A 191 14.09 5.20 20.23
CA ASP A 191 13.25 4.01 20.08
C ASP A 191 14.06 2.72 19.98
N VAL A 192 15.38 2.82 19.94
CA VAL A 192 16.31 1.70 19.81
C VAL A 192 17.01 1.47 21.15
N HIS A 193 16.63 0.41 21.85
CA HIS A 193 17.23 0.05 23.13
C HIS A 193 18.14 -1.16 22.94
N LEU A 194 19.45 -0.94 22.96
CA LEU A 194 20.45 -1.99 22.82
C LEU A 194 21.22 -2.21 24.13
N SER A 195 21.48 -3.47 24.42
CA SER A 195 22.39 -3.91 25.47
C SER A 195 23.34 -4.98 24.93
N ALA A 196 24.33 -5.40 25.72
CA ALA A 196 25.29 -6.41 25.31
C ALA A 196 24.66 -7.71 24.78
N ARG A 197 23.51 -8.11 25.32
CA ARG A 197 22.86 -9.40 25.01
C ARG A 197 21.44 -9.25 24.41
N LYS A 198 20.76 -8.13 24.61
CA LYS A 198 19.35 -7.92 24.22
C LYS A 198 19.20 -6.64 23.40
N GLY A 199 18.17 -6.58 22.60
CA GLY A 199 17.78 -5.37 21.92
C GLY A 199 16.28 -5.33 21.75
N LYS A 200 15.71 -4.12 21.85
CA LYS A 200 14.29 -3.85 21.63
C LYS A 200 14.09 -2.66 20.69
N LEU A 201 13.03 -2.71 19.92
CA LEU A 201 12.53 -1.59 19.12
C LEU A 201 11.15 -1.20 19.61
N ARG A 202 10.94 0.10 19.81
CA ARG A 202 9.62 0.68 20.03
C ARG A 202 9.02 1.13 18.70
N LEU A 203 7.99 0.42 18.24
CA LEU A 203 7.36 0.64 16.93
C LEU A 203 6.01 1.31 17.09
N TYR A 204 5.83 2.47 16.47
CA TYR A 204 4.59 3.25 16.53
C TYR A 204 3.64 2.87 15.39
N GLY A 205 2.48 2.35 15.75
CA GLY A 205 1.40 2.00 14.85
C GLY A 205 0.42 3.14 14.57
N LYS A 206 -0.80 2.78 14.18
CA LYS A 206 -1.89 3.73 13.94
C LYS A 206 -2.43 4.28 15.27
N GLY A 207 -2.63 5.61 15.36
CA GLY A 207 -3.20 6.27 16.53
C GLY A 207 -2.23 6.33 17.72
N ASP A 208 -0.94 6.48 17.43
CA ASP A 208 0.17 6.58 18.38
C ASP A 208 0.30 5.43 19.40
N LYS A 209 -0.42 4.33 19.15
CA LYS A 209 -0.20 3.09 19.88
C LYS A 209 1.17 2.53 19.49
N PHE A 210 1.99 2.23 20.49
CA PHE A 210 3.28 1.59 20.27
C PHE A 210 3.27 0.14 20.76
N ARG A 211 4.22 -0.64 20.22
CA ARG A 211 4.62 -1.94 20.75
C ARG A 211 6.11 -2.01 20.86
N GLU A 212 6.60 -2.73 21.85
CA GLU A 212 8.01 -3.10 21.94
C GLU A 212 8.19 -4.49 21.33
N VAL A 213 9.21 -4.64 20.51
CA VAL A 213 9.55 -5.90 19.86
C VAL A 213 11.00 -6.24 20.21
N ASP A 214 11.21 -7.40 20.80
CA ASP A 214 12.56 -7.96 20.94
C ASP A 214 13.14 -8.28 19.56
N ILE A 215 14.40 -7.94 19.35
CA ILE A 215 15.04 -8.07 18.04
C ILE A 215 16.07 -9.19 18.00
N HIS A 216 16.14 -9.82 16.85
CA HIS A 216 17.12 -10.87 16.58
C HIS A 216 18.56 -10.35 16.74
N PRO A 217 19.51 -11.16 17.26
CA PRO A 217 20.91 -10.73 17.48
C PRO A 217 21.56 -10.10 16.26
N LYS A 218 21.28 -10.62 15.06
CA LYS A 218 21.81 -10.07 13.81
C LYS A 218 21.34 -8.64 13.56
N LEU A 219 20.04 -8.34 13.75
CA LEU A 219 19.50 -6.99 13.63
C LEU A 219 20.10 -6.06 14.69
N ARG A 220 20.32 -6.55 15.90
CA ARG A 220 20.97 -5.79 16.96
C ARG A 220 22.39 -5.36 16.56
N THR A 221 23.20 -6.27 16.01
CA THR A 221 24.55 -5.95 15.53
C THR A 221 24.51 -4.88 14.44
N GLU A 222 23.62 -5.01 13.47
CA GLU A 222 23.49 -4.03 12.39
C GLU A 222 23.02 -2.65 12.87
N LEU A 223 22.12 -2.63 13.84
CA LEU A 223 21.67 -1.38 14.47
C LEU A 223 22.80 -0.71 15.26
N GLN A 224 23.63 -1.47 15.96
CA GLN A 224 24.79 -0.91 16.62
C GLN A 224 25.76 -0.28 15.62
N LEU A 225 26.12 -1.00 14.55
CA LEU A 225 26.98 -0.47 13.48
C LEU A 225 26.41 0.81 12.86
N TRP A 226 25.10 0.86 12.66
CA TRP A 226 24.46 2.07 12.15
C TRP A 226 24.48 3.21 13.16
N LEU A 227 24.21 2.95 14.43
CA LEU A 227 24.25 3.97 15.49
C LEU A 227 25.65 4.56 15.67
N ASP A 228 26.71 3.74 15.50
CA ASP A 228 28.10 4.18 15.55
C ASP A 228 28.48 5.03 14.32
N GLU A 229 27.93 4.74 13.13
CA GLU A 229 28.17 5.51 11.90
C GLU A 229 27.29 6.77 11.81
N ARG A 230 26.09 6.75 12.38
CA ARG A 230 25.08 7.78 12.23
C ARG A 230 25.55 9.21 12.60
N PRO A 231 26.36 9.43 13.64
CA PRO A 231 26.85 10.79 13.95
C PRO A 231 27.61 11.46 12.81
N ASN A 232 28.21 10.69 11.90
CA ASN A 232 28.89 11.20 10.71
C ASN A 232 27.93 11.61 9.58
N TRP A 233 26.63 11.43 9.77
CA TRP A 233 25.62 11.77 8.76
C TRP A 233 25.21 13.23 8.84
N PRO A 234 24.93 13.92 7.70
CA PRO A 234 24.53 15.32 7.73
C PRO A 234 23.35 15.55 8.68
N HIS A 235 23.47 16.58 9.53
CA HIS A 235 22.45 16.99 10.50
C HIS A 235 22.01 15.89 11.50
N ALA A 236 22.88 14.94 11.79
CA ALA A 236 22.58 13.87 12.74
C ALA A 236 22.34 14.40 14.16
N ASP A 237 23.07 15.44 14.58
CA ASP A 237 22.96 16.02 15.92
C ASP A 237 21.65 16.79 16.12
N ASP A 238 21.12 17.41 15.06
CA ASP A 238 19.89 18.21 15.11
C ASP A 238 18.63 17.40 14.79
N ASN A 239 18.77 16.14 14.38
CA ASN A 239 17.67 15.32 13.91
C ASN A 239 17.60 13.98 14.64
N ARG A 240 16.59 13.79 15.46
CA ARG A 240 16.40 12.56 16.24
C ARG A 240 15.97 11.34 15.42
N ALA A 241 15.62 11.49 14.12
CA ALA A 241 15.21 10.37 13.29
C ALA A 241 16.31 9.32 13.19
N LEU A 242 15.99 8.06 13.42
CA LEU A 242 16.96 6.96 13.27
C LEU A 242 17.54 6.91 11.85
N PHE A 243 16.69 7.05 10.83
CA PHE A 243 17.12 6.99 9.44
C PHE A 243 17.01 8.34 8.75
N LEU A 244 18.17 8.86 8.33
CA LEU A 244 18.32 10.13 7.63
C LEU A 244 18.48 9.90 6.11
N ASN A 245 18.00 10.84 5.31
CA ASN A 245 18.31 10.92 3.88
C ASN A 245 19.66 11.61 3.66
N ALA A 246 20.17 11.67 2.43
CA ALA A 246 21.45 12.29 2.10
C ALA A 246 21.56 13.80 2.43
N LYS A 247 20.43 14.48 2.68
CA LYS A 247 20.37 15.90 3.06
C LYS A 247 20.16 16.08 4.58
N GLY A 248 20.24 15.01 5.37
CA GLY A 248 20.06 15.05 6.82
C GLY A 248 18.61 15.13 7.30
N GLY A 249 17.63 15.17 6.42
CA GLY A 249 16.21 15.05 6.80
C GLY A 249 15.79 13.60 7.07
N ARG A 250 14.68 13.41 7.79
CA ARG A 250 14.08 12.06 8.00
C ARG A 250 13.86 11.34 6.66
N LEU A 251 14.21 10.07 6.60
CA LEU A 251 14.00 9.24 5.41
C LEU A 251 12.50 9.03 5.15
N THR A 252 12.08 9.11 3.90
CA THR A 252 10.68 8.87 3.51
C THR A 252 10.41 7.38 3.30
N ALA A 253 9.15 6.94 3.49
CA ALA A 253 8.74 5.56 3.23
C ALA A 253 9.01 5.14 1.76
N ARG A 254 8.89 6.07 0.81
CA ARG A 254 9.21 5.82 -0.60
C ARG A 254 10.71 5.55 -0.80
N ALA A 255 11.58 6.35 -0.19
CA ALA A 255 13.02 6.15 -0.29
C ALA A 255 13.46 4.86 0.40
N ALA A 256 12.92 4.56 1.59
CA ALA A 256 13.17 3.28 2.27
C ALA A 256 12.69 2.08 1.44
N GLY A 257 11.52 2.17 0.79
CA GLY A 257 11.03 1.16 -0.15
C GLY A 257 11.96 0.97 -1.35
N GLY A 258 12.52 2.07 -1.89
CA GLY A 258 13.51 2.02 -2.97
C GLY A 258 14.80 1.30 -2.57
N ILE A 259 15.28 1.49 -1.34
CA ILE A 259 16.46 0.77 -0.80
C ILE A 259 16.18 -0.74 -0.75
N ILE A 260 15.02 -1.14 -0.21
CA ILE A 260 14.62 -2.56 -0.16
C ILE A 260 14.55 -3.15 -1.58
N ALA A 261 13.95 -2.43 -2.53
CA ALA A 261 13.84 -2.88 -3.91
C ALA A 261 15.20 -3.03 -4.60
N ALA A 262 16.14 -2.09 -4.37
CA ALA A 262 17.49 -2.17 -4.92
C ALA A 262 18.25 -3.40 -4.39
N ILE A 263 18.17 -3.69 -3.08
CA ILE A 263 18.78 -4.89 -2.50
C ILE A 263 18.12 -6.16 -3.06
N ALA A 264 16.80 -6.16 -3.28
CA ALA A 264 16.09 -7.29 -3.88
C ALA A 264 16.56 -7.56 -5.32
N GLN A 265 16.78 -6.50 -6.09
CA GLN A 265 17.34 -6.60 -7.44
C GLN A 265 18.75 -7.19 -7.43
N THR A 266 19.63 -6.75 -6.51
CA THR A 266 20.96 -7.35 -6.31
C THR A 266 20.88 -8.83 -5.92
N ALA A 267 19.86 -9.23 -5.17
CA ALA A 267 19.60 -10.63 -4.81
C ALA A 267 19.05 -11.47 -5.99
N GLY A 268 18.83 -10.90 -7.16
CA GLY A 268 18.20 -11.56 -8.30
C GLY A 268 16.77 -12.01 -8.00
N LEU A 269 16.01 -11.20 -7.26
CA LEU A 269 14.60 -11.44 -6.99
C LEU A 269 13.77 -10.70 -8.04
N ASP A 270 13.17 -11.46 -8.96
CA ASP A 270 12.41 -10.93 -10.11
C ASP A 270 11.11 -10.23 -9.71
N ASP A 271 10.60 -10.58 -8.57
CA ASP A 271 9.34 -10.04 -8.06
C ASP A 271 9.57 -8.86 -7.10
N ALA A 272 8.61 -7.94 -7.06
CA ALA A 272 8.63 -6.79 -6.16
C ALA A 272 8.71 -7.22 -4.67
N THR A 273 9.91 -7.21 -4.12
CA THR A 273 10.15 -7.43 -2.69
C THR A 273 9.98 -6.10 -1.97
N THR A 274 9.03 -6.04 -1.06
CA THR A 274 8.69 -4.85 -0.27
C THR A 274 8.83 -5.15 1.22
N ALA A 275 8.84 -4.11 2.06
CA ALA A 275 8.77 -4.29 3.51
C ALA A 275 7.57 -5.17 3.95
N HIS A 276 6.48 -5.12 3.20
CA HIS A 276 5.30 -5.95 3.47
C HIS A 276 5.56 -7.44 3.20
N VAL A 277 6.25 -7.76 2.10
CA VAL A 277 6.68 -9.12 1.78
C VAL A 277 7.64 -9.64 2.85
N LEU A 278 8.61 -8.83 3.30
CA LEU A 278 9.55 -9.22 4.36
C LEU A 278 8.84 -9.49 5.69
N ARG A 279 7.91 -8.63 6.08
CA ARG A 279 7.08 -8.84 7.26
C ARG A 279 6.20 -10.10 7.13
N HIS A 280 5.65 -10.39 5.96
CA HIS A 280 4.90 -11.62 5.70
C HIS A 280 5.80 -12.85 5.76
N THR A 281 7.04 -12.73 5.31
CA THR A 281 8.05 -13.79 5.43
C THR A 281 8.31 -14.13 6.90
N LEU A 282 8.49 -13.13 7.77
CA LEU A 282 8.59 -13.35 9.21
C LEU A 282 7.36 -14.08 9.76
N ALA A 283 6.15 -13.55 9.47
CA ALA A 283 4.91 -14.14 9.95
C ALA A 283 4.75 -15.60 9.53
N THR A 284 4.99 -15.90 8.25
CA THR A 284 4.91 -17.26 7.70
C THR A 284 5.97 -18.17 8.33
N THR A 285 7.18 -17.66 8.55
CA THR A 285 8.25 -18.44 9.19
C THR A 285 7.91 -18.80 10.63
N LEU A 286 7.37 -17.85 11.40
CA LEU A 286 6.95 -18.09 12.78
C LEU A 286 5.80 -19.11 12.86
N VAL A 287 4.77 -18.95 12.00
CA VAL A 287 3.64 -19.88 11.96
C VAL A 287 4.06 -21.28 11.54
N ARG A 288 4.91 -21.42 10.50
CA ARG A 288 5.48 -22.72 10.07
C ARG A 288 6.36 -23.33 11.16
N GLY A 289 7.02 -22.50 11.98
CA GLY A 289 7.75 -22.91 13.16
C GLY A 289 6.88 -23.28 14.37
N LYS A 290 5.55 -23.42 14.17
CA LYS A 290 4.55 -23.76 15.21
C LYS A 290 4.51 -22.75 16.37
N THR A 291 4.90 -21.49 16.14
CA THR A 291 4.72 -20.42 17.10
C THR A 291 3.23 -20.13 17.26
N ASP A 292 2.79 -19.91 18.51
CA ASP A 292 1.41 -19.56 18.81
C ASP A 292 0.94 -18.33 18.02
N LEU A 293 -0.28 -18.39 17.47
CA LEU A 293 -0.83 -17.33 16.61
C LEU A 293 -1.07 -16.01 17.37
N VAL A 294 -1.35 -16.07 18.66
CA VAL A 294 -1.54 -14.87 19.48
C VAL A 294 -0.19 -14.17 19.64
N LEU A 295 0.87 -14.94 19.93
CA LEU A 295 2.22 -14.40 20.03
C LEU A 295 2.68 -13.81 18.68
N VAL A 296 2.40 -14.47 17.56
CA VAL A 296 2.68 -13.91 16.23
C VAL A 296 1.91 -12.61 16.00
N ALA A 297 0.64 -12.54 16.41
CA ALA A 297 -0.17 -11.33 16.30
C ALA A 297 0.40 -10.17 17.13
N GLU A 298 0.87 -10.45 18.33
CA GLU A 298 1.52 -9.47 19.23
C GLU A 298 2.81 -8.94 18.62
N ILE A 299 3.72 -9.81 18.19
CA ILE A 299 4.98 -9.43 17.52
C ILE A 299 4.70 -8.51 16.34
N LEU A 300 3.70 -8.86 15.54
CA LEU A 300 3.33 -8.09 14.36
C LEU A 300 2.51 -6.83 14.70
N GLY A 301 1.92 -6.72 15.88
CA GLY A 301 1.00 -5.63 16.23
C GLY A 301 -0.26 -5.66 15.38
N HIS A 302 -0.88 -6.83 15.27
CA HIS A 302 -2.18 -6.99 14.63
C HIS A 302 -3.29 -6.71 15.64
N ALA A 303 -4.12 -5.70 15.38
CA ALA A 303 -5.26 -5.36 16.24
C ALA A 303 -6.37 -6.43 16.19
N ARG A 304 -6.35 -7.33 15.21
CA ARG A 304 -7.33 -8.41 15.03
C ARG A 304 -6.61 -9.70 14.66
N LEU A 305 -6.97 -10.78 15.32
CA LEU A 305 -6.37 -12.11 15.12
C LEU A 305 -6.63 -12.66 13.71
N GLU A 306 -7.77 -12.30 13.08
CA GLU A 306 -8.09 -12.68 11.70
C GLU A 306 -7.01 -12.25 10.70
N THR A 307 -6.30 -11.16 10.99
CA THR A 307 -5.19 -10.72 10.14
C THR A 307 -4.04 -11.72 10.18
N THR A 308 -3.79 -12.34 11.33
CA THR A 308 -2.75 -13.36 11.53
C THR A 308 -3.19 -14.73 11.02
N ARG A 309 -4.47 -15.08 11.15
CA ARG A 309 -5.04 -16.33 10.67
C ARG A 309 -4.79 -16.59 9.17
N ARG A 310 -4.57 -15.54 8.38
CA ARG A 310 -4.22 -15.65 6.96
C ARG A 310 -2.90 -16.37 6.69
N TYR A 311 -2.03 -16.51 7.69
CA TYR A 311 -0.76 -17.23 7.60
C TYR A 311 -0.88 -18.71 8.01
N SER A 312 -1.95 -19.09 8.70
CA SER A 312 -2.23 -20.44 9.16
C SER A 312 -3.38 -21.08 8.40
N LEU A 313 -3.35 -21.02 7.06
CA LEU A 313 -4.27 -21.83 6.26
C LEU A 313 -3.81 -23.29 6.38
N PRO A 314 -4.49 -24.14 7.20
CA PRO A 314 -4.08 -25.53 7.39
C PRO A 314 -4.27 -26.29 6.08
N SER A 315 -3.28 -27.05 5.68
CA SER A 315 -3.43 -28.07 4.65
C SER A 315 -4.33 -29.20 5.18
N ASP A 316 -4.89 -30.00 4.27
CA ASP A 316 -5.70 -31.16 4.71
C ASP A 316 -4.87 -32.14 5.53
N LYS A 317 -3.57 -32.25 5.25
CA LYS A 317 -2.62 -33.02 6.06
C LYS A 317 -2.48 -32.47 7.49
N ASP A 318 -2.41 -31.13 7.66
CA ASP A 318 -2.35 -30.54 9.00
C ASP A 318 -3.60 -30.84 9.83
N LYS A 319 -4.78 -30.89 9.18
CA LYS A 319 -6.05 -31.28 9.83
C LYS A 319 -6.04 -32.75 10.25
N GLU A 320 -5.56 -33.61 9.36
CA GLU A 320 -5.45 -35.06 9.61
C GLU A 320 -4.47 -35.35 10.76
N ASP A 321 -3.31 -34.71 10.75
CA ASP A 321 -2.30 -34.85 11.81
C ASP A 321 -2.78 -34.29 13.15
N ALA A 322 -3.54 -33.19 13.15
CA ALA A 322 -4.16 -32.68 14.36
C ALA A 322 -5.18 -33.64 14.98
N LEU A 323 -5.98 -34.34 14.15
CA LEU A 323 -6.95 -35.34 14.62
C LEU A 323 -6.27 -36.56 15.24
N LYS A 324 -5.06 -36.94 14.78
CA LYS A 324 -4.27 -38.04 15.35
C LYS A 324 -3.75 -37.76 16.76
N LEU A 325 -3.72 -36.49 17.18
CA LEU A 325 -3.31 -36.11 18.55
C LEU A 325 -4.40 -36.34 19.59
N ILE A 326 -5.64 -36.64 19.17
CA ILE A 326 -6.73 -36.97 20.08
C ILE A 326 -6.53 -38.44 20.49
N THR A 327 -5.97 -38.67 21.66
CA THR A 327 -5.92 -40.00 22.31
C THR A 327 -7.33 -40.37 22.76
N VAL A 328 -7.83 -41.47 22.25
CA VAL A 328 -9.03 -42.08 22.81
C VAL A 328 -8.57 -42.88 24.04
N ASP A 329 -8.81 -42.33 25.24
CA ASP A 329 -8.65 -43.11 26.46
C ASP A 329 -9.59 -44.33 26.39
N ARG A 330 -8.96 -45.52 26.41
CA ARG A 330 -9.67 -46.80 26.56
C ARG A 330 -9.80 -47.16 28.03
#